data_91d33cf1bf519af698380c3f81ec8db2
#
_entry.id   91d33cf1bf519af698380c3f81ec8db2
#
_cell.length_a   1.000
_cell.length_b   1.000
_cell.length_c   1.000
_cell.angle_alpha   90.00
_cell.angle_beta   90.00
_cell.angle_gamma   90.00
#
_symmetry.space_group_name_H-M   'P 1'
#
loop_
_entity.id
_entity.type
_entity.pdbx_description
1 polymer ?
#
loop_
_entity_poly.entity_id
_entity_poly.type
_entity_poly.pdbx_seq_one_letter_code
_entity_poly.pdbx_strand_id
1 'polypeptide(L)'
;MLTRVMRRISTVICLLLMASATPASASPNYVFPIDGCKVTYSQAHHDYPATDILTKRGCHFVAPTSGVIDEVSAVDKYSWKNNNGALRGGLSISMIGDDGVRYYGSHFSKIYSKIVPGYRVEAGDLLALVGTSGDAAGLAPHVHFGISWPTKAGIWWVRRGEIYPWKYLDAWKAGKDLSPAKEVLAKLKKVGAVPKRTGY
;
A
#
# COMPACT_ATOMS: atom_id res chain seq x y z
N MET A 1 -8.18 -11.05 -87.11
CA MET A 1 -7.00 -10.86 -86.26
C MET A 1 -7.39 -9.92 -85.13
N LEU A 2 -7.75 -10.50 -83.95
CA LEU A 2 -8.13 -9.73 -82.79
C LEU A 2 -6.98 -9.78 -81.77
N THR A 3 -6.33 -8.65 -81.49
CA THR A 3 -5.29 -8.50 -80.51
C THR A 3 -5.94 -8.20 -79.14
N ARG A 4 -5.82 -9.15 -78.21
CA ARG A 4 -6.25 -8.97 -76.78
C ARG A 4 -5.20 -8.16 -76.03
N VAL A 5 -5.58 -6.99 -75.51
CA VAL A 5 -4.80 -6.17 -74.57
C VAL A 5 -5.10 -6.69 -73.20
N MET A 6 -4.13 -7.33 -72.52
CA MET A 6 -4.19 -7.70 -71.12
C MET A 6 -3.81 -6.50 -70.26
N ARG A 7 -4.81 -5.92 -69.52
CA ARG A 7 -4.59 -4.94 -68.46
C ARG A 7 -4.12 -5.67 -67.16
N ARG A 8 -2.88 -5.43 -66.82
CA ARG A 8 -2.38 -5.84 -65.42
C ARG A 8 -2.88 -4.87 -64.38
N ILE A 9 -3.73 -5.35 -63.48
CA ILE A 9 -4.16 -4.61 -62.29
C ILE A 9 -3.12 -4.88 -61.20
N SER A 10 -2.31 -3.90 -60.86
CA SER A 10 -1.41 -3.95 -59.70
C SER A 10 -2.17 -3.56 -58.47
N THR A 11 -2.47 -4.53 -57.61
CA THR A 11 -3.07 -4.31 -56.31
C THR A 11 -1.96 -3.89 -55.34
N VAL A 12 -1.93 -2.62 -54.95
CA VAL A 12 -1.05 -2.11 -53.88
C VAL A 12 -1.72 -2.44 -52.54
N ILE A 13 -1.17 -3.41 -51.84
CA ILE A 13 -1.57 -3.73 -50.48
C ILE A 13 -0.85 -2.76 -49.55
N CYS A 14 -1.61 -1.78 -49.05
CA CYS A 14 -1.15 -0.86 -47.99
C CYS A 14 -1.22 -1.57 -46.63
N LEU A 15 -0.08 -2.07 -46.14
CA LEU A 15 0.01 -2.64 -44.77
C LEU A 15 -0.03 -1.48 -43.76
N LEU A 16 -1.20 -1.27 -43.13
CA LEU A 16 -1.31 -0.40 -41.97
C LEU A 16 -0.62 -1.08 -40.75
N LEU A 17 0.59 -0.67 -40.43
CA LEU A 17 1.22 -0.96 -39.13
C LEU A 17 0.47 -0.22 -38.05
N MET A 18 -0.45 -0.91 -37.36
CA MET A 18 -1.03 -0.46 -36.09
C MET A 18 0.07 -0.51 -35.02
N ALA A 19 0.74 0.61 -34.76
CA ALA A 19 1.60 0.77 -33.61
C ALA A 19 0.70 0.73 -32.36
N SER A 20 0.68 -0.38 -31.65
CA SER A 20 0.08 -0.48 -30.33
C SER A 20 0.91 0.38 -29.37
N ALA A 21 0.47 1.61 -29.10
CA ALA A 21 1.01 2.42 -28.03
C ALA A 21 0.68 1.71 -26.71
N THR A 22 1.69 1.10 -26.07
CA THR A 22 1.59 0.69 -24.66
C THR A 22 1.33 1.95 -23.86
N PRO A 23 0.26 1.99 -23.02
CA PRO A 23 0.03 3.14 -22.16
C PRO A 23 1.28 3.34 -21.29
N ALA A 24 1.87 4.54 -21.34
CA ALA A 24 2.91 4.91 -20.38
C ALA A 24 2.31 4.74 -18.99
N SER A 25 2.88 3.85 -18.19
CA SER A 25 2.51 3.72 -16.77
C SER A 25 2.76 5.09 -16.14
N ALA A 26 1.70 5.79 -15.74
CA ALA A 26 1.82 7.00 -14.96
C ALA A 26 2.62 6.66 -13.69
N SER A 27 3.57 7.51 -13.30
CA SER A 27 4.28 7.35 -12.04
C SER A 27 3.27 7.27 -10.89
N PRO A 28 3.48 6.38 -9.90
CA PRO A 28 2.55 6.26 -8.78
C PRO A 28 2.35 7.62 -8.10
N ASN A 29 1.11 8.06 -7.98
CA ASN A 29 0.76 9.25 -7.21
C ASN A 29 0.66 8.86 -5.72
N TYR A 30 1.22 9.67 -4.83
CA TYR A 30 1.21 9.42 -3.39
C TYR A 30 0.42 10.48 -2.64
N VAL A 31 -0.37 10.04 -1.67
CA VAL A 31 -1.11 10.91 -0.76
C VAL A 31 -0.82 10.56 0.69
N PHE A 32 -0.93 11.55 1.57
CA PHE A 32 -0.82 11.31 3.00
C PHE A 32 -1.96 10.40 3.48
N PRO A 33 -1.69 9.30 4.24
CA PRO A 33 -2.69 8.26 4.50
C PRO A 33 -3.79 8.64 5.49
N ILE A 34 -3.78 9.84 6.07
CA ILE A 34 -4.88 10.36 6.90
C ILE A 34 -5.46 11.60 6.25
N ASP A 35 -6.75 11.57 5.94
CA ASP A 35 -7.47 12.69 5.35
C ASP A 35 -8.41 13.37 6.34
N GLY A 36 -8.58 14.70 6.16
CA GLY A 36 -9.55 15.53 6.87
C GLY A 36 -9.25 15.79 8.35
N CYS A 37 -8.09 15.40 8.87
CA CYS A 37 -7.77 15.53 10.30
C CYS A 37 -6.37 16.09 10.57
N LYS A 38 -6.21 16.75 11.71
CA LYS A 38 -4.90 17.10 12.24
C LYS A 38 -4.18 15.84 12.73
N VAL A 39 -2.89 15.74 12.44
CA VAL A 39 -2.05 14.59 12.80
C VAL A 39 -0.76 15.06 13.45
N THR A 40 -0.22 14.20 14.33
CA THR A 40 1.16 14.27 14.82
C THR A 40 1.79 12.88 14.69
N TYR A 41 3.09 12.81 14.41
CA TYR A 41 3.85 11.57 14.36
C TYR A 41 5.33 11.87 14.61
N SER A 42 6.07 10.87 15.11
CA SER A 42 7.50 10.97 15.34
C SER A 42 8.31 10.29 14.24
N GLN A 43 9.60 10.57 14.20
CA GLN A 43 10.55 9.91 13.30
C GLN A 43 11.00 8.54 13.82
N ALA A 44 10.62 8.18 15.03
CA ALA A 44 10.98 6.93 15.70
C ALA A 44 9.73 6.11 16.05
N HIS A 45 9.89 4.82 16.02
CA HIS A 45 9.03 3.82 16.61
C HIS A 45 9.90 2.95 17.52
N HIS A 46 9.34 2.32 18.56
CA HIS A 46 10.16 1.69 19.61
C HIS A 46 11.01 0.51 19.14
N ASP A 47 10.45 -0.56 18.54
CA ASP A 47 11.21 -1.81 18.35
C ASP A 47 11.63 -2.09 16.91
N TYR A 48 10.97 -1.47 15.91
CA TYR A 48 11.17 -1.73 14.50
C TYR A 48 10.75 -0.52 13.66
N PRO A 49 11.18 -0.43 12.39
CA PRO A 49 10.83 0.69 11.53
C PRO A 49 9.32 0.76 11.23
N ALA A 50 8.66 1.76 11.79
CA ALA A 50 7.26 2.10 11.58
C ALA A 50 7.02 3.55 12.03
N THR A 51 5.78 4.02 11.97
CA THR A 51 5.36 5.32 12.51
C THR A 51 3.93 5.23 13.00
N ASP A 52 3.70 5.69 14.23
CA ASP A 52 2.36 5.86 14.77
C ASP A 52 1.87 7.28 14.44
N ILE A 53 0.80 7.36 13.64
CA ILE A 53 0.18 8.62 13.22
C ILE A 53 -0.98 8.89 14.18
N LEU A 54 -0.74 9.73 15.20
CA LEU A 54 -1.74 10.12 16.18
C LEU A 54 -2.73 11.10 15.56
N THR A 55 -4.02 10.83 15.79
CA THR A 55 -5.11 11.68 15.31
C THR A 55 -6.39 11.37 16.09
N LYS A 56 -7.55 11.89 15.66
CA LYS A 56 -8.83 11.60 16.31
C LYS A 56 -9.42 10.28 15.84
N ARG A 57 -10.14 9.58 16.71
CA ARG A 57 -10.98 8.44 16.33
C ARG A 57 -11.98 8.87 15.26
N GLY A 58 -12.16 8.02 14.24
CA GLY A 58 -13.07 8.26 13.13
C GLY A 58 -12.49 9.08 11.98
N CYS A 59 -11.24 9.58 12.08
CA CYS A 59 -10.54 10.16 10.94
C CYS A 59 -10.39 9.12 9.81
N HIS A 60 -10.34 9.59 8.57
CA HIS A 60 -10.26 8.72 7.41
C HIS A 60 -8.84 8.19 7.22
N PHE A 61 -8.71 6.88 7.10
CA PHE A 61 -7.50 6.24 6.56
C PHE A 61 -7.74 5.96 5.08
N VAL A 62 -6.85 6.48 4.25
CA VAL A 62 -6.95 6.40 2.78
C VAL A 62 -5.76 5.63 2.20
N ALA A 63 -5.93 5.10 0.98
CA ALA A 63 -4.86 4.44 0.25
C ALA A 63 -3.72 5.44 -0.05
N PRO A 64 -2.48 5.19 0.40
CA PRO A 64 -1.37 6.12 0.18
C PRO A 64 -0.92 6.20 -1.28
N THR A 65 -1.28 5.23 -2.09
CA THR A 65 -1.05 5.16 -3.54
C THR A 65 -2.04 4.18 -4.16
N SER A 66 -2.14 4.13 -5.49
CA SER A 66 -2.94 3.11 -6.19
C SER A 66 -2.31 1.72 -6.02
N GLY A 67 -3.16 0.68 -5.99
CA GLY A 67 -2.69 -0.69 -5.76
C GLY A 67 -3.81 -1.68 -5.50
N VAL A 68 -3.48 -2.82 -4.90
CA VAL A 68 -4.41 -3.91 -4.60
C VAL A 68 -4.36 -4.24 -3.11
N ILE A 69 -5.51 -4.41 -2.48
CA ILE A 69 -5.61 -4.89 -1.09
C ILE A 69 -5.06 -6.31 -1.02
N ASP A 70 -4.13 -6.54 -0.10
CA ASP A 70 -3.42 -7.80 0.08
C ASP A 70 -3.99 -8.61 1.25
N GLU A 71 -4.08 -8.01 2.43
CA GLU A 71 -4.63 -8.64 3.62
C GLU A 71 -5.59 -7.70 4.37
N VAL A 72 -6.64 -8.26 4.96
CA VAL A 72 -7.59 -7.54 5.82
C VAL A 72 -7.85 -8.34 7.08
N SER A 73 -7.67 -7.72 8.25
CA SER A 73 -8.17 -8.21 9.53
C SER A 73 -9.41 -7.40 9.89
N ALA A 74 -10.59 -7.92 9.55
CA ALA A 74 -11.88 -7.24 9.75
C ALA A 74 -12.48 -7.48 11.15
N VAL A 75 -11.88 -8.37 11.95
CA VAL A 75 -12.32 -8.72 13.31
C VAL A 75 -11.13 -8.57 14.26
N ASP A 76 -11.33 -7.83 15.34
CA ASP A 76 -10.33 -7.75 16.41
C ASP A 76 -10.31 -9.06 17.22
N LYS A 77 -9.24 -9.83 17.06
CA LYS A 77 -8.99 -11.10 17.75
C LYS A 77 -7.87 -10.99 18.79
N TYR A 78 -7.37 -9.78 19.03
CA TYR A 78 -6.31 -9.58 19.99
C TYR A 78 -6.79 -9.85 21.42
N SER A 79 -5.90 -10.37 22.25
CA SER A 79 -6.12 -10.58 23.65
C SER A 79 -4.82 -10.37 24.43
N TRP A 80 -4.86 -9.56 25.45
CA TRP A 80 -3.73 -9.33 26.36
C TRP A 80 -3.26 -10.60 27.07
N LYS A 81 -4.13 -11.62 27.20
CA LYS A 81 -3.78 -12.89 27.85
C LYS A 81 -2.74 -13.69 27.08
N ASN A 82 -2.83 -13.71 25.74
CA ASN A 82 -1.90 -14.45 24.90
C ASN A 82 -0.89 -13.56 24.16
N ASN A 83 -1.16 -12.25 24.11
CA ASN A 83 -0.31 -11.22 23.50
C ASN A 83 0.31 -11.63 22.14
N ASN A 84 -0.51 -12.26 21.29
CA ASN A 84 -0.05 -12.75 19.98
C ASN A 84 0.30 -11.58 19.05
N GLY A 85 1.58 -11.44 18.69
CA GLY A 85 2.08 -10.37 17.85
C GLY A 85 1.40 -10.24 16.48
N ALA A 86 0.94 -11.36 15.89
CA ALA A 86 0.20 -11.34 14.62
C ALA A 86 -1.17 -10.64 14.73
N LEU A 87 -1.74 -10.53 15.94
CA LEU A 87 -3.07 -10.00 16.21
C LEU A 87 -3.05 -8.60 16.82
N ARG A 88 -1.88 -8.08 17.21
CA ARG A 88 -1.73 -6.78 17.89
C ARG A 88 -2.37 -5.63 17.12
N GLY A 89 -2.31 -5.63 15.80
CA GLY A 89 -2.91 -4.58 14.98
C GLY A 89 -4.45 -4.47 15.06
N GLY A 90 -5.13 -5.46 15.67
CA GLY A 90 -6.60 -5.48 15.70
C GLY A 90 -7.19 -5.45 14.29
N LEU A 91 -8.08 -4.48 14.01
CA LEU A 91 -8.55 -4.22 12.63
C LEU A 91 -7.41 -3.60 11.84
N SER A 92 -7.02 -4.23 10.74
CA SER A 92 -5.89 -3.80 9.94
C SER A 92 -6.05 -4.10 8.45
N ILE A 93 -5.35 -3.32 7.63
CA ILE A 93 -5.31 -3.46 6.18
C ILE A 93 -3.86 -3.47 5.74
N SER A 94 -3.54 -4.37 4.80
CA SER A 94 -2.32 -4.37 4.02
C SER A 94 -2.67 -4.22 2.55
N MET A 95 -1.95 -3.39 1.81
CA MET A 95 -2.08 -3.27 0.36
C MET A 95 -0.71 -3.31 -0.31
N ILE A 96 -0.67 -3.78 -1.55
CA ILE A 96 0.50 -3.71 -2.42
C ILE A 96 0.26 -2.60 -3.42
N GLY A 97 1.08 -1.56 -3.35
CA GLY A 97 1.05 -0.46 -4.31
C GLY A 97 1.54 -0.89 -5.70
N ASP A 98 1.18 -0.12 -6.72
CA ASP A 98 1.64 -0.34 -8.10
C ASP A 98 3.17 -0.19 -8.23
N ASP A 99 3.82 0.41 -7.22
CA ASP A 99 5.27 0.47 -7.06
C ASP A 99 5.89 -0.83 -6.47
N GLY A 100 5.08 -1.85 -6.19
CA GLY A 100 5.50 -3.13 -5.61
C GLY A 100 5.78 -3.08 -4.11
N VAL A 101 5.50 -1.96 -3.44
CA VAL A 101 5.70 -1.77 -2.00
C VAL A 101 4.44 -2.16 -1.22
N ARG A 102 4.62 -2.77 -0.06
CA ARG A 102 3.53 -3.02 0.89
C ARG A 102 3.35 -1.84 1.82
N TYR A 103 2.11 -1.40 1.95
CA TYR A 103 1.64 -0.37 2.89
C TYR A 103 0.68 -1.00 3.88
N TYR A 104 0.94 -0.82 5.17
CA TYR A 104 0.17 -1.41 6.25
C TYR A 104 -0.39 -0.33 7.16
N GLY A 105 -1.67 -0.44 7.51
CA GLY A 105 -2.32 0.37 8.54
C GLY A 105 -3.07 -0.49 9.52
N SER A 106 -3.09 -0.11 10.81
CA SER A 106 -3.79 -0.86 11.86
C SER A 106 -4.42 0.02 12.94
N HIS A 107 -5.08 -0.64 13.90
CA HIS A 107 -5.84 -0.05 15.01
C HIS A 107 -7.13 0.66 14.58
N PHE A 108 -7.73 0.24 13.46
CA PHE A 108 -8.95 0.87 12.96
C PHE A 108 -10.15 0.62 13.88
N SER A 109 -11.13 1.53 13.81
CA SER A 109 -12.45 1.34 14.44
C SER A 109 -13.46 0.73 13.48
N LYS A 110 -13.22 0.88 12.15
CA LYS A 110 -14.05 0.34 11.08
C LYS A 110 -13.23 0.16 9.82
N ILE A 111 -13.44 -0.94 9.12
CA ILE A 111 -13.01 -1.16 7.75
C ILE A 111 -14.27 -1.20 6.87
N TYR A 112 -14.26 -0.55 5.71
CA TYR A 112 -15.43 -0.56 4.81
C TYR A 112 -15.56 -1.92 4.15
N SER A 113 -16.80 -2.41 4.01
CA SER A 113 -17.10 -3.79 3.59
C SER A 113 -16.60 -4.15 2.19
N LYS A 114 -16.42 -3.15 1.31
CA LYS A 114 -15.83 -3.35 -0.03
C LYS A 114 -14.32 -3.63 0.01
N ILE A 115 -13.65 -3.30 1.13
CA ILE A 115 -12.21 -3.47 1.27
C ILE A 115 -11.92 -4.93 1.66
N VAL A 116 -11.62 -5.73 0.66
CA VAL A 116 -11.31 -7.17 0.77
C VAL A 116 -10.06 -7.50 -0.04
N PRO A 117 -9.33 -8.58 0.27
CA PRO A 117 -8.19 -9.01 -0.53
C PRO A 117 -8.54 -9.14 -2.02
N GLY A 118 -7.68 -8.61 -2.89
CA GLY A 118 -7.88 -8.53 -4.34
C GLY A 118 -8.63 -7.28 -4.82
N TYR A 119 -9.21 -6.46 -3.91
CA TYR A 119 -9.87 -5.22 -4.31
C TYR A 119 -8.85 -4.18 -4.76
N ARG A 120 -9.08 -3.60 -5.96
CA ARG A 120 -8.25 -2.50 -6.51
C ARG A 120 -8.67 -1.18 -5.87
N VAL A 121 -7.68 -0.37 -5.51
CA VAL A 121 -7.85 0.97 -4.95
C VAL A 121 -7.00 1.99 -5.69
N GLU A 122 -7.48 3.22 -5.75
CA GLU A 122 -6.73 4.38 -6.24
C GLU A 122 -6.19 5.20 -5.05
N ALA A 123 -5.12 5.99 -5.30
CA ALA A 123 -4.58 6.91 -4.31
C ALA A 123 -5.68 7.82 -3.73
N GLY A 124 -5.80 7.87 -2.41
CA GLY A 124 -6.85 8.66 -1.73
C GLY A 124 -8.18 7.93 -1.49
N ASP A 125 -8.36 6.70 -1.99
CA ASP A 125 -9.57 5.92 -1.71
C ASP A 125 -9.72 5.65 -0.21
N LEU A 126 -10.94 5.87 0.32
CA LEU A 126 -11.26 5.63 1.72
C LEU A 126 -11.31 4.14 2.03
N LEU A 127 -10.42 3.70 2.94
CA LEU A 127 -10.26 2.31 3.34
C LEU A 127 -10.87 1.99 4.70
N ALA A 128 -10.61 2.85 5.70
CA ALA A 128 -10.97 2.60 7.09
C ALA A 128 -11.15 3.88 7.89
N LEU A 129 -11.62 3.74 9.12
CA LEU A 129 -11.67 4.81 10.11
C LEU A 129 -10.69 4.52 11.24
N VAL A 130 -9.94 5.54 11.65
CA VAL A 130 -8.99 5.46 12.77
C VAL A 130 -9.69 5.05 14.07
N GLY A 131 -9.02 4.22 14.84
CA GLY A 131 -9.54 3.70 16.10
C GLY A 131 -8.45 3.41 17.13
N THR A 132 -8.71 2.37 17.91
CA THR A 132 -7.85 1.87 19.00
C THR A 132 -8.00 0.35 19.15
N SER A 133 -8.26 -0.40 18.08
CA SER A 133 -8.40 -1.86 18.16
C SER A 133 -7.05 -2.55 18.40
N GLY A 134 -7.08 -3.81 18.76
CA GLY A 134 -5.86 -4.56 19.07
C GLY A 134 -5.22 -4.11 20.38
N ASP A 135 -3.90 -4.07 20.42
CA ASP A 135 -3.14 -3.65 21.61
C ASP A 135 -3.13 -2.12 21.83
N ALA A 136 -3.72 -1.35 20.91
CA ALA A 136 -3.98 0.07 21.11
C ALA A 136 -5.21 0.37 22.01
N ALA A 137 -5.92 -0.65 22.48
CA ALA A 137 -7.05 -0.47 23.39
C ALA A 137 -6.65 0.29 24.66
N GLY A 138 -7.32 1.42 24.92
CA GLY A 138 -7.01 2.31 26.05
C GLY A 138 -5.93 3.37 25.77
N LEU A 139 -5.31 3.36 24.60
CA LEU A 139 -4.35 4.38 24.16
C LEU A 139 -5.03 5.50 23.36
N ALA A 140 -4.27 6.58 23.09
CA ALA A 140 -4.70 7.62 22.16
C ALA A 140 -4.96 7.03 20.77
N PRO A 141 -6.04 7.45 20.08
CA PRO A 141 -6.31 6.96 18.72
C PRO A 141 -5.18 7.31 17.76
N HIS A 142 -4.78 6.31 16.98
CA HIS A 142 -3.69 6.43 16.01
C HIS A 142 -3.82 5.38 14.91
N VAL A 143 -3.04 5.54 13.86
CA VAL A 143 -2.76 4.48 12.89
C VAL A 143 -1.31 4.10 13.04
N HIS A 144 -1.04 2.85 13.39
CA HIS A 144 0.27 2.27 13.16
C HIS A 144 0.45 2.10 11.65
N PHE A 145 1.42 2.82 11.07
CA PHE A 145 1.70 2.82 9.63
C PHE A 145 3.06 2.21 9.33
N GLY A 146 3.07 1.15 8.51
CA GLY A 146 4.27 0.43 8.12
C GLY A 146 4.49 0.40 6.62
N ILE A 147 5.76 0.45 6.21
CA ILE A 147 6.21 0.28 4.83
C ILE A 147 7.16 -0.92 4.78
N SER A 148 6.91 -1.86 3.85
CA SER A 148 7.72 -3.06 3.67
C SER A 148 7.60 -3.63 2.25
N TRP A 149 8.05 -4.85 2.05
CA TRP A 149 7.87 -5.62 0.81
C TRP A 149 6.83 -6.73 0.99
N PRO A 150 6.20 -7.21 -0.09
CA PRO A 150 5.26 -8.32 -0.05
C PRO A 150 5.91 -9.60 0.49
N THR A 151 5.19 -10.32 1.35
CA THR A 151 5.58 -11.64 1.88
C THR A 151 4.40 -12.58 1.85
N LYS A 152 4.64 -13.88 2.06
CA LYS A 152 3.56 -14.84 2.31
C LYS A 152 2.78 -14.45 3.57
N ALA A 153 1.49 -14.80 3.59
CA ALA A 153 0.65 -14.68 4.77
C ALA A 153 1.32 -15.34 5.98
N GLY A 154 1.20 -14.74 7.16
CA GLY A 154 1.83 -15.21 8.39
C GLY A 154 3.21 -14.61 8.69
N ILE A 155 3.89 -13.96 7.74
CA ILE A 155 5.13 -13.21 7.98
C ILE A 155 4.77 -11.79 8.47
N TRP A 156 3.98 -11.73 9.52
CA TRP A 156 3.38 -10.50 10.04
C TRP A 156 4.41 -9.47 10.54
N TRP A 157 5.60 -9.92 10.99
CA TRP A 157 6.64 -9.01 11.49
C TRP A 157 7.28 -8.17 10.38
N VAL A 158 7.29 -8.63 9.12
CA VAL A 158 7.69 -7.81 7.96
C VAL A 158 6.54 -6.88 7.56
N ARG A 159 5.29 -7.39 7.57
CA ARG A 159 4.11 -6.61 7.20
C ARG A 159 3.98 -5.33 8.02
N ARG A 160 4.25 -5.37 9.33
CA ARG A 160 4.07 -4.23 10.24
C ARG A 160 5.05 -3.07 10.00
N GLY A 161 6.16 -3.28 9.25
CA GLY A 161 7.10 -2.24 8.88
C GLY A 161 8.55 -2.70 8.87
N GLU A 162 9.29 -2.28 7.86
CA GLU A 162 10.74 -2.54 7.66
C GLU A 162 11.50 -1.28 7.25
N ILE A 163 10.77 -0.21 6.88
CA ILE A 163 11.32 1.09 6.51
C ILE A 163 10.65 2.15 7.36
N TYR A 164 11.41 3.11 7.89
CA TYR A 164 10.85 4.24 8.63
C TYR A 164 10.02 5.14 7.69
N PRO A 165 8.69 5.28 7.91
CA PRO A 165 7.81 5.98 6.99
C PRO A 165 7.95 7.51 7.01
N TRP A 166 8.44 8.12 8.08
CA TRP A 166 8.30 9.54 8.38
C TRP A 166 8.73 10.47 7.23
N LYS A 167 9.83 10.18 6.53
CA LYS A 167 10.29 11.03 5.41
C LYS A 167 9.36 10.96 4.20
N TYR A 168 8.69 9.84 4.00
CA TYR A 168 7.69 9.66 2.95
C TYR A 168 6.40 10.37 3.35
N LEU A 169 5.98 10.23 4.60
CA LEU A 169 4.83 10.94 5.16
C LEU A 169 5.00 12.46 5.05
N ASP A 170 6.19 12.99 5.37
CA ASP A 170 6.50 14.41 5.22
C ASP A 170 6.42 14.87 3.75
N ALA A 171 6.96 14.06 2.81
CA ALA A 171 6.89 14.34 1.39
C ALA A 171 5.44 14.34 0.87
N TRP A 172 4.68 13.30 1.18
CA TRP A 172 3.28 13.16 0.74
C TRP A 172 2.39 14.25 1.34
N LYS A 173 2.61 14.62 2.61
CA LYS A 173 1.90 15.74 3.24
C LYS A 173 2.21 17.10 2.59
N ALA A 174 3.39 17.23 2.00
CA ALA A 174 3.81 18.40 1.21
C ALA A 174 3.43 18.30 -0.29
N GLY A 175 2.64 17.29 -0.70
CA GLY A 175 2.22 17.06 -2.08
C GLY A 175 3.36 16.63 -3.02
N LYS A 176 4.40 15.97 -2.49
CA LYS A 176 5.54 15.47 -3.27
C LYS A 176 5.43 13.96 -3.47
N ASP A 177 5.56 13.51 -4.71
CA ASP A 177 5.57 12.10 -5.08
C ASP A 177 6.94 11.46 -4.80
N LEU A 178 7.18 11.07 -3.55
CA LEU A 178 8.38 10.36 -3.14
C LEU A 178 8.09 8.88 -2.95
N SER A 179 8.62 8.04 -3.85
CA SER A 179 8.45 6.58 -3.77
C SER A 179 9.41 5.93 -2.76
N PRO A 180 8.93 5.04 -1.87
CA PRO A 180 9.79 4.24 -0.99
C PRO A 180 10.41 3.02 -1.69
N ALA A 181 10.02 2.67 -2.93
CA ALA A 181 10.38 1.43 -3.60
C ALA A 181 11.91 1.17 -3.65
N LYS A 182 12.70 2.19 -3.92
CA LYS A 182 14.18 2.06 -3.96
C LYS A 182 14.76 1.65 -2.60
N GLU A 183 14.29 2.26 -1.51
CA GLU A 183 14.75 1.94 -0.16
C GLU A 183 14.27 0.57 0.30
N VAL A 184 13.01 0.23 0.02
CA VAL A 184 12.43 -1.09 0.27
C VAL A 184 13.25 -2.17 -0.42
N LEU A 185 13.56 -2.01 -1.71
CA LEU A 185 14.37 -2.96 -2.47
C LEU A 185 15.80 -3.08 -1.91
N ALA A 186 16.42 -1.97 -1.52
CA ALA A 186 17.77 -1.98 -0.92
C ALA A 186 17.78 -2.72 0.42
N LYS A 187 16.77 -2.48 1.28
CA LYS A 187 16.62 -3.19 2.56
C LYS A 187 16.36 -4.68 2.34
N LEU A 188 15.43 -5.03 1.43
CA LEU A 188 15.14 -6.42 1.06
C LEU A 188 16.40 -7.18 0.62
N LYS A 189 17.22 -6.58 -0.24
CA LYS A 189 18.49 -7.17 -0.69
C LYS A 189 19.48 -7.38 0.45
N LYS A 190 19.47 -6.47 1.44
CA LYS A 190 20.39 -6.54 2.61
C LYS A 190 20.00 -7.63 3.60
N VAL A 191 18.70 -7.81 3.89
CA VAL A 191 18.24 -8.67 5.00
C VAL A 191 17.53 -9.94 4.55
N GLY A 192 17.24 -10.09 3.25
CA GLY A 192 16.48 -11.20 2.69
C GLY A 192 14.97 -11.02 2.84
N ALA A 193 14.19 -11.84 2.12
CA ALA A 193 12.73 -11.73 2.06
C ALA A 193 12.04 -11.98 3.41
N VAL A 194 12.63 -12.80 4.27
CA VAL A 194 12.11 -13.13 5.61
C VAL A 194 13.23 -12.91 6.63
N PRO A 195 13.48 -11.66 7.05
CA PRO A 195 14.49 -11.35 8.05
C PRO A 195 14.12 -11.96 9.40
N LYS A 196 15.12 -12.07 10.29
CA LYS A 196 14.87 -12.46 11.68
C LYS A 196 13.90 -11.46 12.31
N ARG A 197 12.90 -12.00 13.02
CA ARG A 197 11.94 -11.16 13.76
C ARG A 197 12.67 -10.33 14.81
N THR A 198 12.43 -9.01 14.80
CA THR A 198 12.87 -8.05 15.81
C THR A 198 11.66 -7.51 16.57
N GLY A 199 11.83 -7.19 17.83
CA GLY A 199 10.74 -6.72 18.70
C GLY A 199 9.72 -7.82 19.06
N TYR A 200 8.72 -7.44 19.83
CA TYR A 200 7.68 -8.35 20.36
C TYR A 200 6.63 -8.73 19.34
#